data_3f66923cc911401344d9ac478306db4a
#
_entry.id   3f66923cc911401344d9ac478306db4a
#
_cell.length_a   1.000
_cell.length_b   1.000
_cell.length_c   1.000
_cell.angle_alpha   90.00
_cell.angle_beta   90.00
_cell.angle_gamma   90.00
#
_symmetry.space_group_name_H-M   'P 1'
#
loop_
_entity.id
_entity.type
_entity.pdbx_description
1 polymer ?
#
loop_
_entity_poly.entity_id
_entity_poly.type
_entity_poly.pdbx_seq_one_letter_code
_entity_poly.pdbx_strand_id
1 'polypeptide(L)'
;ILSGDMKKILFANAQLIPSYQIPTVETGTRHRTAERTAKQTGELVISISQRRNIITIFKDNYRYILEDTDVVLNKANQAIQTLEKYRKVYDSKLSILNEYEFNDIVTLDNVISVIQRAEMVKRIVEEIKKKIYELGEDGRLVSMQLEELIGGLEKEEMQLVKDYLVAESTSEEIIEHLENLGHEELMKQSTIAKLLGYESFENYEDLAVYPKGYRILNKVPRMPSSIVDNLVKSFKSFQHILVADINDLDKVDGIGEVRAE
;
A
#
# COMPACT_ATOMS: atom_id res chain seq x y z
N ILE A 1 26.95 6.50 -25.99
CA ILE A 1 25.63 6.04 -26.41
C ILE A 1 25.57 4.56 -26.17
N LEU A 2 24.55 4.09 -25.51
CA LEU A 2 24.32 2.67 -25.23
C LEU A 2 23.32 2.08 -26.22
N SER A 3 23.34 0.76 -26.38
CA SER A 3 22.28 0.02 -27.07
C SER A 3 20.96 0.09 -26.30
N GLY A 4 19.81 -0.14 -26.97
CA GLY A 4 18.49 -0.09 -26.35
C GLY A 4 18.30 -1.11 -25.21
N ASP A 5 19.06 -2.21 -25.21
CA ASP A 5 19.12 -3.21 -24.12
C ASP A 5 20.17 -2.86 -23.04
N MET A 6 20.84 -1.72 -23.15
CA MET A 6 21.90 -1.21 -22.27
C MET A 6 23.13 -2.13 -22.07
N LYS A 7 23.26 -3.17 -22.90
CA LYS A 7 24.35 -4.16 -22.75
C LYS A 7 25.62 -3.81 -23.52
N LYS A 8 25.56 -2.89 -24.47
CA LYS A 8 26.69 -2.53 -25.34
C LYS A 8 26.86 -1.02 -25.43
N ILE A 9 28.11 -0.57 -25.46
CA ILE A 9 28.46 0.80 -25.80
C ILE A 9 28.55 0.86 -27.34
N LEU A 10 27.64 1.60 -27.98
CA LEU A 10 27.61 1.80 -29.42
C LEU A 10 28.57 2.91 -29.84
N PHE A 11 28.61 4.01 -29.09
CA PHE A 11 29.51 5.12 -29.37
C PHE A 11 30.08 5.66 -28.05
N ALA A 12 31.38 5.92 -28.03
CA ALA A 12 32.08 6.61 -26.98
C ALA A 12 32.65 7.93 -27.53
N ASN A 13 32.81 8.94 -26.65
CA ASN A 13 33.35 10.26 -27.00
C ASN A 13 32.63 10.93 -28.21
N ALA A 14 31.31 10.72 -28.30
CA ALA A 14 30.49 11.28 -29.38
C ALA A 14 29.97 12.70 -28.98
N GLN A 15 30.01 13.61 -29.95
CA GLN A 15 29.39 14.92 -29.82
C GLN A 15 27.93 14.84 -30.28
N LEU A 16 26.98 15.15 -29.40
CA LEU A 16 25.56 15.26 -29.72
C LEU A 16 25.25 16.67 -30.26
N ILE A 17 24.57 16.76 -31.38
CA ILE A 17 24.19 18.03 -32.03
C ILE A 17 22.69 18.03 -32.28
N PRO A 18 21.86 18.21 -31.23
CA PRO A 18 20.41 18.35 -31.39
C PRO A 18 20.05 19.73 -31.96
N SER A 19 18.84 19.82 -32.53
CA SER A 19 18.33 21.09 -33.05
C SER A 19 18.22 22.17 -31.95
N TYR A 20 18.75 23.38 -32.24
CA TYR A 20 18.63 24.52 -31.31
C TYR A 20 17.25 25.17 -31.29
N GLN A 21 16.38 24.80 -32.18
CA GLN A 21 14.98 25.25 -32.15
C GLN A 21 14.19 24.59 -31.03
N ILE A 22 14.66 23.46 -30.49
CA ILE A 22 14.02 22.78 -29.37
C ILE A 22 14.22 23.64 -28.10
N PRO A 23 13.14 24.09 -27.43
CA PRO A 23 13.23 24.90 -26.23
C PRO A 23 13.84 24.10 -25.09
N THR A 24 14.60 24.78 -24.23
CA THR A 24 15.25 24.19 -23.05
C THR A 24 15.17 25.13 -21.87
N VAL A 25 15.00 24.59 -20.67
CA VAL A 25 15.03 25.34 -19.41
C VAL A 25 16.42 25.30 -18.75
N GLU A 26 17.32 24.47 -19.27
CA GLU A 26 18.66 24.29 -18.74
C GLU A 26 19.61 25.45 -19.07
N THR A 27 20.52 25.78 -18.17
CA THR A 27 21.47 26.90 -18.34
C THR A 27 22.85 26.45 -18.84
N GLY A 28 23.26 25.22 -18.55
CA GLY A 28 24.58 24.67 -18.95
C GLY A 28 24.56 24.04 -20.34
N THR A 29 25.61 24.23 -21.12
CA THR A 29 25.71 23.68 -22.50
C THR A 29 25.45 22.18 -22.56
N ARG A 30 26.07 21.39 -21.66
CA ARG A 30 25.91 19.93 -21.64
C ARG A 30 24.48 19.52 -21.29
N HIS A 31 23.87 20.17 -20.30
CA HIS A 31 22.49 19.88 -19.88
C HIS A 31 21.49 20.30 -20.95
N ARG A 32 21.70 21.47 -21.61
CA ARG A 32 20.88 21.88 -22.77
C ARG A 32 20.94 20.87 -23.90
N THR A 33 22.15 20.37 -24.22
CA THR A 33 22.32 19.35 -25.23
C THR A 33 21.60 18.05 -24.84
N ALA A 34 21.73 17.62 -23.59
CA ALA A 34 21.09 16.42 -23.09
C ALA A 34 19.55 16.53 -23.17
N GLU A 35 18.97 17.64 -22.66
CA GLU A 35 17.52 17.90 -22.71
C GLU A 35 16.99 17.93 -24.16
N ARG A 36 17.67 18.64 -25.05
CA ARG A 36 17.29 18.71 -26.47
C ARG A 36 17.38 17.36 -27.18
N THR A 37 18.43 16.59 -26.87
CA THR A 37 18.58 15.26 -27.44
C THR A 37 17.44 14.34 -26.99
N ALA A 38 17.10 14.33 -25.70
CA ALA A 38 15.97 13.55 -25.19
C ALA A 38 14.65 13.95 -25.86
N LYS A 39 14.35 15.24 -25.95
CA LYS A 39 13.14 15.76 -26.62
C LYS A 39 13.09 15.44 -28.11
N GLN A 40 14.25 15.44 -28.81
CA GLN A 40 14.32 15.18 -30.24
C GLN A 40 14.18 13.69 -30.57
N THR A 41 14.75 12.83 -29.75
CA THR A 41 14.83 11.39 -30.02
C THR A 41 13.79 10.57 -29.31
N GLY A 42 13.18 11.10 -28.22
CA GLY A 42 12.33 10.34 -27.31
C GLY A 42 13.09 9.36 -26.41
N GLU A 43 14.43 9.36 -26.48
CA GLU A 43 15.28 8.41 -25.76
C GLU A 43 15.71 8.92 -24.39
N LEU A 44 16.06 7.98 -23.50
CA LEU A 44 16.58 8.30 -22.18
C LEU A 44 17.98 8.92 -22.29
N VAL A 45 18.17 10.10 -21.74
CA VAL A 45 19.47 10.77 -21.66
C VAL A 45 19.81 11.10 -20.23
N ILE A 46 20.99 10.65 -19.77
CA ILE A 46 21.49 10.93 -18.43
C ILE A 46 22.64 11.94 -18.56
N SER A 47 22.50 13.07 -17.87
CA SER A 47 23.55 14.11 -17.79
C SER A 47 24.18 14.14 -16.42
N ILE A 48 25.50 13.93 -16.36
CA ILE A 48 26.26 13.95 -15.10
C ILE A 48 27.11 15.22 -15.07
N SER A 49 26.91 16.07 -14.07
CA SER A 49 27.69 17.28 -13.83
C SER A 49 28.65 17.05 -12.67
N GLN A 50 29.87 16.68 -12.96
CA GLN A 50 30.91 16.50 -11.96
C GLN A 50 31.18 17.79 -11.14
N ARG A 51 31.08 18.97 -11.76
CA ARG A 51 31.31 20.27 -11.07
C ARG A 51 30.23 20.59 -10.05
N ARG A 52 28.97 20.19 -10.31
CA ARG A 52 27.80 20.49 -9.44
C ARG A 52 27.37 19.28 -8.62
N ASN A 53 27.99 18.13 -8.82
CA ASN A 53 27.59 16.84 -8.26
C ASN A 53 26.10 16.54 -8.48
N ILE A 54 25.63 16.80 -9.71
CA ILE A 54 24.21 16.65 -10.08
C ILE A 54 24.11 15.65 -11.23
N ILE A 55 23.23 14.69 -11.06
CA ILE A 55 22.81 13.77 -12.12
C ILE A 55 21.38 14.15 -12.51
N THR A 56 21.17 14.40 -13.81
CA THR A 56 19.85 14.74 -14.34
C THR A 56 19.47 13.72 -15.41
N ILE A 57 18.27 13.20 -15.29
CA ILE A 57 17.66 12.26 -16.22
C ILE A 57 16.65 13.03 -17.08
N PHE A 58 16.73 12.85 -18.39
CA PHE A 58 15.80 13.41 -19.36
C PHE A 58 15.19 12.28 -20.20
N LYS A 59 13.88 12.33 -20.40
CA LYS A 59 13.16 11.46 -21.33
C LYS A 59 11.96 12.23 -21.90
N ASP A 60 11.90 12.37 -23.21
CA ASP A 60 10.91 13.25 -23.84
C ASP A 60 10.89 14.64 -23.19
N ASN A 61 9.77 15.04 -22.61
CA ASN A 61 9.62 16.29 -21.86
C ASN A 61 9.86 16.15 -20.35
N TYR A 62 10.14 14.95 -19.85
CA TYR A 62 10.41 14.71 -18.46
C TYR A 62 11.84 15.05 -18.09
N ARG A 63 11.98 15.71 -16.96
CA ARG A 63 13.26 16.06 -16.34
C ARG A 63 13.24 15.66 -14.88
N TYR A 64 14.18 14.83 -14.49
CA TYR A 64 14.34 14.40 -13.10
C TYR A 64 15.78 14.64 -12.65
N ILE A 65 15.96 15.32 -11.53
CA ILE A 65 17.26 15.53 -10.91
C ILE A 65 17.36 14.54 -9.75
N LEU A 66 18.38 13.68 -9.76
CA LEU A 66 18.69 12.83 -8.63
C LEU A 66 19.18 13.71 -7.48
N GLU A 67 18.59 13.53 -6.32
CA GLU A 67 19.06 14.18 -5.09
C GLU A 67 20.36 13.51 -4.61
N ASP A 68 21.08 14.19 -3.73
CA ASP A 68 22.24 13.60 -3.06
C ASP A 68 21.83 12.41 -2.19
N THR A 69 22.61 11.32 -2.24
CA THR A 69 22.31 10.05 -1.54
C THR A 69 22.06 10.28 -0.04
N ASP A 70 22.86 11.11 0.61
CA ASP A 70 22.70 11.40 2.04
C ASP A 70 21.38 12.11 2.33
N VAL A 71 20.95 13.01 1.43
CA VAL A 71 19.67 13.73 1.56
C VAL A 71 18.51 12.75 1.39
N VAL A 72 18.56 11.87 0.38
CA VAL A 72 17.50 10.85 0.14
C VAL A 72 17.45 9.86 1.30
N LEU A 73 18.61 9.41 1.81
CA LEU A 73 18.71 8.49 2.94
C LEU A 73 18.12 9.10 4.22
N ASN A 74 18.42 10.37 4.50
CA ASN A 74 17.83 11.08 5.64
C ASN A 74 16.31 11.21 5.51
N LYS A 75 15.80 11.53 4.33
CA LYS A 75 14.35 11.58 4.06
C LYS A 75 13.70 10.19 4.23
N ALA A 76 14.35 9.14 3.74
CA ALA A 76 13.87 7.77 3.89
C ALA A 76 13.82 7.35 5.37
N ASN A 77 14.86 7.61 6.15
CA ASN A 77 14.89 7.33 7.58
C ASN A 77 13.80 8.11 8.35
N GLN A 78 13.59 9.38 8.01
CA GLN A 78 12.52 10.19 8.60
C GLN A 78 11.13 9.62 8.26
N ALA A 79 10.94 9.14 7.04
CA ALA A 79 9.69 8.49 6.62
C ALA A 79 9.48 7.15 7.34
N ILE A 80 10.52 6.34 7.56
CA ILE A 80 10.47 5.13 8.39
C ILE A 80 10.01 5.45 9.81
N GLN A 81 10.60 6.46 10.47
CA GLN A 81 10.17 6.87 11.81
C GLN A 81 8.72 7.34 11.86
N THR A 82 8.25 7.97 10.78
CA THR A 82 6.84 8.35 10.66
C THR A 82 5.97 7.11 10.50
N LEU A 83 6.38 6.17 9.65
CA LEU A 83 5.70 4.89 9.45
C LEU A 83 5.55 4.11 10.76
N GLU A 84 6.61 4.01 11.58
CA GLU A 84 6.57 3.34 12.89
C GLU A 84 5.47 3.92 13.80
N LYS A 85 5.33 5.26 13.84
CA LYS A 85 4.27 5.92 14.62
C LYS A 85 2.88 5.60 14.09
N TYR A 86 2.70 5.64 12.76
CA TYR A 86 1.41 5.33 12.13
C TYR A 86 1.06 3.86 12.31
N ARG A 87 2.03 2.95 12.15
CA ARG A 87 1.85 1.52 12.40
C ARG A 87 1.43 1.25 13.84
N LYS A 88 2.07 1.86 14.82
CA LYS A 88 1.71 1.72 16.22
C LYS A 88 0.26 2.17 16.50
N VAL A 89 -0.19 3.25 15.87
CA VAL A 89 -1.59 3.71 15.99
C VAL A 89 -2.55 2.73 15.34
N TYR A 90 -2.20 2.21 14.16
CA TYR A 90 -2.96 1.16 13.47
C TYR A 90 -3.10 -0.08 14.36
N ASP A 91 -1.99 -0.61 14.88
CA ASP A 91 -1.98 -1.80 15.73
C ASP A 91 -2.82 -1.60 17.00
N SER A 92 -2.75 -0.42 17.61
CA SER A 92 -3.58 -0.08 18.78
C SER A 92 -5.08 -0.08 18.46
N LYS A 93 -5.48 0.55 17.33
CA LYS A 93 -6.88 0.57 16.91
C LYS A 93 -7.39 -0.82 16.52
N LEU A 94 -6.55 -1.61 15.88
CA LEU A 94 -6.87 -2.99 15.53
C LEU A 94 -7.03 -3.87 16.78
N SER A 95 -6.21 -3.65 17.82
CA SER A 95 -6.35 -4.35 19.10
C SER A 95 -7.67 -4.02 19.80
N ILE A 96 -8.06 -2.74 19.78
CA ILE A 96 -9.37 -2.29 20.32
C ILE A 96 -10.51 -2.92 19.51
N LEU A 97 -10.41 -2.94 18.17
CA LEU A 97 -11.41 -3.57 17.32
C LEU A 97 -11.54 -5.06 17.65
N ASN A 98 -10.43 -5.79 17.86
CA ASN A 98 -10.46 -7.19 18.28
C ASN A 98 -11.27 -7.37 19.58
N GLU A 99 -11.00 -6.54 20.59
CA GLU A 99 -11.72 -6.59 21.86
C GLU A 99 -13.23 -6.36 21.66
N TYR A 100 -13.59 -5.38 20.83
CA TYR A 100 -14.99 -5.08 20.52
C TYR A 100 -15.68 -6.19 19.74
N GLU A 101 -14.98 -6.84 18.82
CA GLU A 101 -15.48 -8.02 18.09
C GLU A 101 -15.79 -9.20 19.00
N PHE A 102 -14.92 -9.48 19.97
CA PHE A 102 -15.18 -10.55 20.96
C PHE A 102 -16.34 -10.20 21.92
N ASN A 103 -16.54 -8.91 22.22
CA ASN A 103 -17.60 -8.44 23.10
C ASN A 103 -18.92 -8.08 22.40
N ASP A 104 -18.97 -8.22 21.06
CA ASP A 104 -20.15 -7.90 20.23
C ASP A 104 -20.64 -6.44 20.36
N ILE A 105 -19.69 -5.50 20.44
CA ILE A 105 -19.96 -4.06 20.61
C ILE A 105 -19.33 -3.19 19.50
N VAL A 106 -19.06 -3.77 18.34
CA VAL A 106 -18.43 -3.07 17.22
C VAL A 106 -19.39 -2.08 16.58
N THR A 107 -18.89 -0.88 16.31
CA THR A 107 -19.59 0.13 15.51
C THR A 107 -18.89 0.34 14.17
N LEU A 108 -19.62 0.89 13.20
CA LEU A 108 -19.05 1.15 11.88
C LEU A 108 -17.90 2.17 11.95
N ASP A 109 -17.94 3.14 12.87
CA ASP A 109 -16.83 4.07 13.13
C ASP A 109 -15.52 3.33 13.48
N ASN A 110 -15.60 2.32 14.33
CA ASN A 110 -14.42 1.53 14.71
C ASN A 110 -13.77 0.89 13.48
N VAL A 111 -14.57 0.28 12.61
CA VAL A 111 -14.10 -0.37 11.37
C VAL A 111 -13.49 0.65 10.41
N ILE A 112 -14.21 1.74 10.11
CA ILE A 112 -13.75 2.81 9.23
C ILE A 112 -12.43 3.39 9.74
N SER A 113 -12.33 3.61 11.05
CA SER A 113 -11.14 4.16 11.68
C SER A 113 -9.89 3.27 11.49
N VAL A 114 -10.04 1.93 11.52
CA VAL A 114 -8.94 0.99 11.24
C VAL A 114 -8.58 1.00 9.76
N ILE A 115 -9.55 0.97 8.84
CA ILE A 115 -9.32 1.04 7.38
C ILE A 115 -8.58 2.34 7.01
N GLN A 116 -9.02 3.49 7.53
CA GLN A 116 -8.34 4.76 7.31
C GLN A 116 -6.87 4.70 7.72
N ARG A 117 -6.56 4.06 8.86
CA ARG A 117 -5.18 3.93 9.34
C ARG A 117 -4.35 2.98 8.49
N ALA A 118 -4.93 1.87 8.04
CA ALA A 118 -4.26 0.94 7.11
C ALA A 118 -3.85 1.67 5.82
N GLU A 119 -4.78 2.39 5.20
CA GLU A 119 -4.53 3.15 3.97
C GLU A 119 -3.50 4.27 4.17
N MET A 120 -3.51 4.96 5.32
CA MET A 120 -2.47 5.96 5.63
C MET A 120 -1.08 5.33 5.75
N VAL A 121 -0.98 4.15 6.37
CA VAL A 121 0.27 3.38 6.44
C VAL A 121 0.74 3.01 5.02
N LYS A 122 -0.13 2.46 4.17
CA LYS A 122 0.19 2.09 2.78
C LYS A 122 0.72 3.27 1.97
N ARG A 123 0.15 4.46 2.11
CA ARG A 123 0.63 5.68 1.43
C ARG A 123 2.04 6.07 1.84
N ILE A 124 2.37 5.99 3.14
CA ILE A 124 3.74 6.24 3.61
C ILE A 124 4.69 5.18 3.06
N VAL A 125 4.26 3.93 3.01
CA VAL A 125 5.02 2.81 2.41
C VAL A 125 5.39 3.12 0.95
N GLU A 126 4.44 3.58 0.14
CA GLU A 126 4.70 3.92 -1.27
C GLU A 126 5.69 5.09 -1.42
N GLU A 127 5.65 6.08 -0.52
CA GLU A 127 6.66 7.15 -0.50
C GLU A 127 8.06 6.62 -0.15
N ILE A 128 8.15 5.71 0.82
CA ILE A 128 9.42 5.09 1.20
C ILE A 128 9.97 4.22 0.06
N LYS A 129 9.13 3.41 -0.59
CA LYS A 129 9.53 2.60 -1.75
C LYS A 129 10.16 3.45 -2.85
N LYS A 130 9.59 4.62 -3.16
CA LYS A 130 10.17 5.56 -4.13
C LYS A 130 11.57 6.00 -3.73
N LYS A 131 11.81 6.27 -2.43
CA LYS A 131 13.13 6.63 -1.93
C LYS A 131 14.12 5.46 -1.97
N ILE A 132 13.67 4.24 -1.67
CA ILE A 132 14.49 3.04 -1.79
C ILE A 132 14.93 2.82 -3.25
N TYR A 133 14.02 3.01 -4.23
CA TYR A 133 14.40 2.92 -5.65
C TYR A 133 15.44 3.96 -6.05
N GLU A 134 15.34 5.18 -5.52
CA GLU A 134 16.30 6.25 -5.77
C GLU A 134 17.68 5.97 -5.14
N LEU A 135 17.71 5.36 -3.97
CA LEU A 135 18.93 4.96 -3.26
C LEU A 135 19.62 3.74 -3.88
N GLY A 136 18.91 2.87 -4.58
CA GLY A 136 19.47 1.64 -5.11
C GLY A 136 20.08 0.75 -4.02
N GLU A 137 21.35 0.38 -4.14
CA GLU A 137 22.03 -0.49 -3.16
C GLU A 137 22.14 0.14 -1.76
N ASP A 138 22.29 1.46 -1.68
CA ASP A 138 22.37 2.19 -0.41
C ASP A 138 21.02 2.14 0.36
N GLY A 139 19.91 1.89 -0.33
CA GLY A 139 18.57 1.74 0.26
C GLY A 139 18.29 0.37 0.91
N ARG A 140 19.21 -0.59 0.84
CA ARG A 140 18.97 -1.98 1.30
C ARG A 140 18.53 -2.07 2.76
N LEU A 141 19.15 -1.33 3.67
CA LEU A 141 18.77 -1.37 5.10
C LEU A 141 17.40 -0.75 5.34
N VAL A 142 17.07 0.32 4.62
CA VAL A 142 15.73 0.94 4.67
C VAL A 142 14.67 -0.03 4.15
N SER A 143 14.97 -0.79 3.07
CA SER A 143 14.07 -1.82 2.54
C SER A 143 13.78 -2.90 3.57
N MET A 144 14.80 -3.40 4.28
CA MET A 144 14.63 -4.42 5.32
C MET A 144 13.76 -3.91 6.48
N GLN A 145 13.98 -2.67 6.93
CA GLN A 145 13.14 -2.06 7.98
C GLN A 145 11.69 -1.90 7.50
N LEU A 146 11.51 -1.48 6.25
CA LEU A 146 10.19 -1.35 5.65
C LEU A 146 9.45 -2.68 5.63
N GLU A 147 10.11 -3.75 5.14
CA GLU A 147 9.53 -5.11 5.07
C GLU A 147 9.07 -5.62 6.44
N GLU A 148 9.87 -5.37 7.49
CA GLU A 148 9.51 -5.75 8.86
C GLU A 148 8.28 -4.97 9.36
N LEU A 149 8.22 -3.66 9.08
CA LEU A 149 7.12 -2.79 9.53
C LEU A 149 5.78 -3.07 8.83
N ILE A 150 5.80 -3.52 7.57
CA ILE A 150 4.57 -3.75 6.79
C ILE A 150 4.08 -5.20 6.84
N GLY A 151 4.81 -6.10 7.50
CA GLY A 151 4.49 -7.52 7.54
C GLY A 151 3.02 -7.79 7.86
N GLY A 152 2.32 -8.44 6.93
CA GLY A 152 0.92 -8.85 7.09
C GLY A 152 -0.15 -7.77 6.94
N LEU A 153 0.20 -6.48 6.76
CA LEU A 153 -0.75 -5.36 6.69
C LEU A 153 -1.80 -5.55 5.58
N GLU A 154 -1.35 -5.79 4.35
CA GLU A 154 -2.24 -5.93 3.19
C GLU A 154 -3.24 -7.09 3.35
N LYS A 155 -2.74 -8.23 3.85
CA LYS A 155 -3.59 -9.39 4.11
C LYS A 155 -4.61 -9.12 5.22
N GLU A 156 -4.21 -8.42 6.28
CA GLU A 156 -5.06 -8.10 7.41
C GLU A 156 -6.15 -7.09 7.02
N GLU A 157 -5.80 -6.08 6.22
CA GLU A 157 -6.76 -5.12 5.69
C GLU A 157 -7.76 -5.78 4.74
N MET A 158 -7.29 -6.64 3.82
CA MET A 158 -8.17 -7.40 2.93
C MET A 158 -9.19 -8.23 3.71
N GLN A 159 -8.75 -8.91 4.78
CA GLN A 159 -9.63 -9.68 5.63
C GLN A 159 -10.60 -8.80 6.42
N LEU A 160 -10.15 -7.63 6.89
CA LEU A 160 -11.01 -6.65 7.56
C LEU A 160 -12.12 -6.15 6.63
N VAL A 161 -11.76 -5.76 5.40
CA VAL A 161 -12.77 -5.37 4.40
C VAL A 161 -13.73 -6.51 4.14
N LYS A 162 -13.24 -7.74 3.95
CA LYS A 162 -14.07 -8.93 3.72
C LYS A 162 -15.05 -9.21 4.86
N ASP A 163 -14.65 -8.93 6.11
CA ASP A 163 -15.49 -9.11 7.30
C ASP A 163 -16.71 -8.18 7.31
N TYR A 164 -16.54 -6.94 6.89
CA TYR A 164 -17.56 -5.90 7.01
C TYR A 164 -18.21 -5.48 5.68
N LEU A 165 -17.77 -6.06 4.55
CA LEU A 165 -18.34 -5.75 3.24
C LEU A 165 -19.78 -6.28 3.12
N VAL A 166 -20.72 -5.39 2.83
CA VAL A 166 -22.15 -5.68 2.59
C VAL A 166 -22.49 -5.52 1.11
N ALA A 167 -21.76 -4.68 0.39
CA ALA A 167 -21.93 -4.48 -1.04
C ALA A 167 -21.74 -5.79 -1.84
N GLU A 168 -22.30 -5.87 -3.05
CA GLU A 168 -22.11 -7.01 -3.96
C GLU A 168 -20.70 -7.06 -4.59
N SER A 169 -19.88 -6.05 -4.34
CA SER A 169 -18.48 -5.95 -4.80
C SER A 169 -17.57 -6.95 -4.08
N THR A 170 -16.41 -7.22 -4.66
CA THR A 170 -15.37 -8.02 -4.03
C THR A 170 -14.50 -7.19 -3.09
N SER A 171 -13.84 -7.82 -2.13
CA SER A 171 -12.89 -7.13 -1.23
C SER A 171 -11.71 -6.51 -1.98
N GLU A 172 -11.27 -7.15 -3.06
CA GLU A 172 -10.21 -6.70 -3.95
C GLU A 172 -10.59 -5.39 -4.66
N GLU A 173 -11.81 -5.31 -5.20
CA GLU A 173 -12.32 -4.09 -5.83
C GLU A 173 -12.42 -2.93 -4.83
N ILE A 174 -12.84 -3.21 -3.61
CA ILE A 174 -12.92 -2.19 -2.56
C ILE A 174 -11.52 -1.67 -2.18
N ILE A 175 -10.54 -2.55 -2.02
CA ILE A 175 -9.16 -2.15 -1.74
C ILE A 175 -8.60 -1.28 -2.87
N GLU A 176 -8.80 -1.67 -4.13
CA GLU A 176 -8.38 -0.86 -5.28
C GLU A 176 -9.03 0.54 -5.27
N HIS A 177 -10.31 0.64 -4.92
CA HIS A 177 -10.98 1.92 -4.77
C HIS A 177 -10.39 2.76 -3.62
N LEU A 178 -10.12 2.15 -2.45
CA LEU A 178 -9.53 2.81 -1.29
C LEU A 178 -8.14 3.39 -1.60
N GLU A 179 -7.30 2.64 -2.31
CA GLU A 179 -5.96 3.07 -2.74
C GLU A 179 -6.00 4.28 -3.68
N ASN A 180 -7.03 4.36 -4.53
CA ASN A 180 -7.21 5.45 -5.48
C ASN A 180 -7.90 6.70 -4.89
N LEU A 181 -8.43 6.66 -3.66
CA LEU A 181 -9.06 7.81 -3.03
C LEU A 181 -8.05 8.95 -2.79
N GLY A 182 -8.49 10.19 -2.95
CA GLY A 182 -7.76 11.36 -2.46
C GLY A 182 -7.67 11.38 -0.92
N HIS A 183 -6.71 12.14 -0.36
CA HIS A 183 -6.55 12.21 1.10
C HIS A 183 -7.82 12.71 1.81
N GLU A 184 -8.45 13.75 1.27
CA GLU A 184 -9.68 14.33 1.85
C GLU A 184 -10.87 13.36 1.79
N GLU A 185 -10.96 12.56 0.72
CA GLU A 185 -12.03 11.57 0.55
C GLU A 185 -11.83 10.38 1.50
N LEU A 186 -10.59 9.92 1.69
CA LEU A 186 -10.25 8.88 2.65
C LEU A 186 -10.61 9.29 4.09
N MET A 187 -10.47 10.57 4.43
CA MET A 187 -10.82 11.06 5.77
C MET A 187 -12.32 11.18 6.01
N LYS A 188 -13.16 11.15 4.96
CA LYS A 188 -14.62 11.17 5.10
C LYS A 188 -15.15 9.77 5.41
N GLN A 189 -15.68 9.58 6.58
CA GLN A 189 -16.30 8.30 7.00
C GLN A 189 -17.37 7.83 6.02
N SER A 190 -18.19 8.75 5.50
CA SER A 190 -19.25 8.46 4.54
C SER A 190 -18.74 7.85 3.22
N THR A 191 -17.52 8.17 2.81
CA THR A 191 -16.92 7.59 1.60
C THR A 191 -16.62 6.10 1.82
N ILE A 192 -15.98 5.76 2.93
CA ILE A 192 -15.63 4.36 3.24
C ILE A 192 -16.89 3.55 3.55
N ALA A 193 -17.85 4.13 4.31
CA ALA A 193 -19.12 3.47 4.58
C ALA A 193 -19.84 3.05 3.29
N LYS A 194 -19.92 3.96 2.31
CA LYS A 194 -20.52 3.67 1.00
C LYS A 194 -19.79 2.58 0.22
N LEU A 195 -18.45 2.59 0.24
CA LEU A 195 -17.65 1.55 -0.41
C LEU A 195 -17.93 0.17 0.20
N LEU A 196 -18.09 0.10 1.52
CA LEU A 196 -18.46 -1.14 2.21
C LEU A 196 -19.92 -1.55 1.99
N GLY A 197 -20.76 -0.68 1.43
CA GLY A 197 -22.18 -0.95 1.13
C GLY A 197 -23.13 -0.48 2.23
N TYR A 198 -22.68 0.35 3.16
CA TYR A 198 -23.56 0.96 4.17
C TYR A 198 -24.17 2.26 3.65
N GLU A 199 -25.42 2.50 4.02
CA GLU A 199 -26.08 3.78 3.74
C GLU A 199 -25.47 4.92 4.54
N SER A 200 -25.76 6.18 4.16
CA SER A 200 -25.30 7.34 4.90
C SER A 200 -26.07 7.47 6.21
N PHE A 201 -25.34 7.49 7.32
CA PHE A 201 -25.88 7.73 8.66
C PHE A 201 -25.41 9.08 9.19
N GLU A 202 -26.18 9.68 10.10
CA GLU A 202 -25.75 10.92 10.78
C GLU A 202 -24.56 10.67 11.70
N ASN A 203 -24.55 9.53 12.38
CA ASN A 203 -23.48 9.15 13.30
C ASN A 203 -23.14 7.65 13.17
N TYR A 204 -21.95 7.35 12.69
CA TYR A 204 -21.45 5.98 12.52
C TYR A 204 -21.02 5.31 13.84
N GLU A 205 -20.88 6.08 14.93
CA GLU A 205 -20.63 5.54 16.27
C GLU A 205 -21.86 4.80 16.83
N ASP A 206 -23.07 5.13 16.34
CA ASP A 206 -24.31 4.50 16.78
C ASP A 206 -24.71 3.29 15.92
N LEU A 207 -24.02 3.07 14.79
CA LEU A 207 -24.33 1.98 13.88
C LEU A 207 -23.56 0.72 14.27
N ALA A 208 -24.23 -0.23 14.93
CA ALA A 208 -23.66 -1.54 15.23
C ALA A 208 -23.45 -2.37 13.96
N VAL A 209 -22.27 -3.00 13.85
CA VAL A 209 -21.90 -3.86 12.74
C VAL A 209 -21.27 -5.15 13.25
N TYR A 210 -21.43 -6.23 12.49
CA TYR A 210 -21.04 -7.58 12.91
C TYR A 210 -20.02 -8.17 11.94
N PRO A 211 -18.83 -8.59 12.42
CA PRO A 211 -17.83 -9.22 11.57
C PRO A 211 -18.30 -10.60 11.13
N LYS A 212 -17.93 -10.99 9.90
CA LYS A 212 -18.14 -12.36 9.41
C LYS A 212 -17.20 -13.36 10.06
N GLY A 213 -15.96 -12.92 10.43
CA GLY A 213 -14.97 -13.70 11.16
C GLY A 213 -13.71 -14.07 10.35
N TYR A 214 -13.59 -13.65 9.10
CA TYR A 214 -12.43 -14.00 8.25
C TYR A 214 -11.10 -13.62 8.87
N ARG A 215 -10.99 -12.42 9.43
CA ARG A 215 -9.73 -11.89 9.98
C ARG A 215 -9.26 -12.67 11.20
N ILE A 216 -10.17 -12.97 12.12
CA ILE A 216 -9.84 -13.68 13.37
C ILE A 216 -9.59 -15.16 13.08
N LEU A 217 -10.45 -15.81 12.31
CA LEU A 217 -10.31 -17.23 11.97
C LEU A 217 -9.02 -17.53 11.19
N ASN A 218 -8.59 -16.63 10.32
CA ASN A 218 -7.32 -16.78 9.61
C ASN A 218 -6.06 -16.66 10.51
N LYS A 219 -6.21 -16.21 11.76
CA LYS A 219 -5.14 -16.23 12.78
C LYS A 219 -5.05 -17.57 13.53
N VAL A 220 -6.04 -18.44 13.39
CA VAL A 220 -6.01 -19.78 14.00
C VAL A 220 -4.95 -20.63 13.31
N PRO A 221 -3.95 -21.15 14.07
CA PRO A 221 -2.87 -21.93 13.49
C PRO A 221 -3.38 -23.15 12.71
N ARG A 222 -2.82 -23.39 11.53
CA ARG A 222 -3.13 -24.55 10.67
C ARG A 222 -4.58 -24.63 10.16
N MET A 223 -5.31 -23.53 10.18
CA MET A 223 -6.65 -23.46 9.59
C MET A 223 -6.55 -23.06 8.11
N PRO A 224 -6.92 -23.94 7.15
CA PRO A 224 -6.94 -23.58 5.74
C PRO A 224 -8.02 -22.53 5.43
N SER A 225 -7.74 -21.65 4.46
CA SER A 225 -8.70 -20.60 4.04
C SER A 225 -10.04 -21.16 3.58
N SER A 226 -10.05 -22.36 2.95
CA SER A 226 -11.30 -23.02 2.53
C SER A 226 -12.18 -23.41 3.72
N ILE A 227 -11.59 -23.78 4.87
CA ILE A 227 -12.36 -24.06 6.08
C ILE A 227 -12.91 -22.77 6.68
N VAL A 228 -12.13 -21.69 6.68
CA VAL A 228 -12.62 -20.37 7.10
C VAL A 228 -13.81 -19.93 6.24
N ASP A 229 -13.73 -20.10 4.91
CA ASP A 229 -14.83 -19.78 3.99
C ASP A 229 -16.09 -20.62 4.31
N ASN A 230 -15.91 -21.91 4.61
CA ASN A 230 -17.04 -22.81 4.95
C ASN A 230 -17.67 -22.44 6.30
N LEU A 231 -16.88 -22.11 7.31
CA LEU A 231 -17.36 -21.61 8.61
C LEU A 231 -18.19 -20.35 8.44
N VAL A 232 -17.63 -19.34 7.74
CA VAL A 232 -18.33 -18.07 7.52
C VAL A 232 -19.62 -18.26 6.71
N LYS A 233 -19.62 -19.13 5.70
CA LYS A 233 -20.85 -19.46 4.93
C LYS A 233 -21.92 -20.11 5.80
N SER A 234 -21.52 -21.02 6.70
CA SER A 234 -22.44 -21.77 7.57
C SER A 234 -23.03 -20.90 8.68
N PHE A 235 -22.21 -20.12 9.35
CA PHE A 235 -22.60 -19.37 10.55
C PHE A 235 -22.93 -17.89 10.27
N LYS A 236 -22.43 -17.32 9.17
CA LYS A 236 -22.69 -15.93 8.68
C LYS A 236 -22.14 -14.81 9.56
N SER A 237 -21.84 -15.06 10.83
CA SER A 237 -21.37 -14.09 11.81
C SER A 237 -20.35 -14.73 12.73
N PHE A 238 -19.32 -13.99 13.11
CA PHE A 238 -18.28 -14.42 14.04
C PHE A 238 -18.87 -14.80 15.42
N GLN A 239 -19.86 -14.08 15.90
CA GLN A 239 -20.52 -14.37 17.18
C GLN A 239 -21.19 -15.76 17.17
N HIS A 240 -21.84 -16.12 16.07
CA HIS A 240 -22.44 -17.46 15.95
C HIS A 240 -21.37 -18.56 15.98
N ILE A 241 -20.18 -18.31 15.42
CA ILE A 241 -19.06 -19.27 15.47
C ILE A 241 -18.53 -19.41 16.90
N LEU A 242 -18.41 -18.30 17.64
CA LEU A 242 -17.93 -18.31 19.03
C LEU A 242 -18.83 -19.10 20.00
N VAL A 243 -20.14 -19.13 19.77
CA VAL A 243 -21.10 -19.84 20.64
C VAL A 243 -21.49 -21.21 20.10
N ALA A 244 -20.96 -21.61 18.93
CA ALA A 244 -21.24 -22.93 18.33
C ALA A 244 -20.69 -24.06 19.19
N ASP A 245 -21.44 -25.14 19.31
CA ASP A 245 -20.96 -26.36 19.96
C ASP A 245 -20.15 -27.24 18.97
N ILE A 246 -19.49 -28.26 19.51
CA ILE A 246 -18.67 -29.19 18.74
C ILE A 246 -19.49 -29.87 17.63
N ASN A 247 -20.76 -30.25 17.92
CA ASN A 247 -21.61 -30.91 16.95
C ASN A 247 -22.02 -29.97 15.77
N ASP A 248 -22.13 -28.66 16.05
CA ASP A 248 -22.43 -27.69 15.01
C ASP A 248 -21.19 -27.41 14.16
N LEU A 249 -20.00 -27.35 14.75
CA LEU A 249 -18.74 -27.19 14.04
C LEU A 249 -18.42 -28.42 13.16
N ASP A 250 -18.66 -29.65 13.64
CA ASP A 250 -18.42 -30.89 12.89
C ASP A 250 -19.29 -31.03 11.63
N LYS A 251 -20.44 -30.35 11.58
CA LYS A 251 -21.28 -30.30 10.37
C LYS A 251 -20.70 -29.45 9.24
N VAL A 252 -19.68 -28.65 9.53
CA VAL A 252 -19.04 -27.78 8.54
C VAL A 252 -18.08 -28.58 7.68
N ASP A 253 -18.21 -28.49 6.37
CA ASP A 253 -17.35 -29.22 5.43
C ASP A 253 -15.86 -28.91 5.66
N GLY A 254 -15.07 -29.96 5.88
CA GLY A 254 -13.64 -29.90 6.18
C GLY A 254 -13.27 -29.75 7.67
N ILE A 255 -14.25 -29.67 8.58
CA ILE A 255 -14.07 -29.78 10.02
C ILE A 255 -14.51 -31.20 10.43
N GLY A 256 -13.66 -31.93 11.12
CA GLY A 256 -14.00 -33.19 11.78
C GLY A 256 -13.81 -33.02 13.29
N GLU A 257 -14.20 -34.04 14.08
CA GLU A 257 -14.17 -34.02 15.55
C GLU A 257 -12.88 -33.40 16.11
N VAL A 258 -11.70 -33.82 15.57
CA VAL A 258 -10.37 -33.38 16.04
C VAL A 258 -10.12 -31.87 15.81
N ARG A 259 -10.85 -31.24 14.89
CA ARG A 259 -10.72 -29.80 14.64
C ARG A 259 -11.83 -28.99 15.31
N ALA A 260 -12.92 -29.65 15.66
CA ALA A 260 -14.02 -29.04 16.38
C ALA A 260 -13.74 -28.94 17.90
N GLU A 261 -12.88 -29.83 18.43
CA GLU A 261 -12.29 -29.76 19.78
C GLU A 261 -11.18 -28.67 19.85
#